data_e43a544d825cde70505a40a112c354c9
#
_entry.id   e43a544d825cde70505a40a112c354c9
#
_cell.length_a   1.000
_cell.length_b   1.000
_cell.length_c   1.000
_cell.angle_alpha   90.00
_cell.angle_beta   90.00
_cell.angle_gamma   90.00
#
_symmetry.space_group_name_H-M   'P 1'
#
loop_
_entity.id
_entity.type
_entity.pdbx_description
1 polymer ?
#
loop_
_entity_poly.entity_id
_entity_poly.type
_entity_poly.pdbx_seq_one_letter_code
_entity_poly.pdbx_strand_id
1 'polypeptide(L)'
;MKYIIDGSFLYGHIKGVQRYARQITKELDKYMADKPYEVEIAVPEIDSEGTSAEINSYKTHYNNIKIVILAGKSGRMWEQFTFQRYVDKQKAKPVYLCNEVSLFMKNGIVTVHDIAFKTHKEFFREPGDWHEILFRKLMYLKAFKSADAIITVSGFSRKEIIDNYNTHGKEIVVAGNGWQHFDVNSIDESIFDKYASRIKRHKYYLYMASLAPNKNLNWILNNAKLHPESTYVIAGESLGDRSGIEKLGNVVAIGYARDSEVRALMKYCKAFLFPSTYEGFGIPPMEALCMGAEIVLGDIPVLHEIYKNAATYVNCHKPDVNIDELLEKNKVSDEAVQNVLSNHSWDRSAHIIAGIMDKYAE
;
A
#
# COMPACT_ATOMS: atom_id res chain seq x y z
N MET A 1 -1.94 -7.65 -30.22
CA MET A 1 -1.81 -8.12 -28.81
C MET A 1 -2.80 -7.40 -27.93
N LYS A 2 -3.24 -8.04 -26.84
CA LYS A 2 -4.14 -7.43 -25.84
C LYS A 2 -3.66 -7.78 -24.42
N TYR A 3 -3.72 -6.81 -23.51
CA TYR A 3 -3.55 -7.01 -22.08
C TYR A 3 -4.88 -6.81 -21.35
N ILE A 4 -5.15 -7.61 -20.34
CA ILE A 4 -6.35 -7.46 -19.51
C ILE A 4 -5.91 -7.40 -18.05
N ILE A 5 -6.16 -6.26 -17.43
CA ILE A 5 -5.87 -6.00 -16.01
C ILE A 5 -7.01 -6.55 -15.17
N ASP A 6 -6.69 -7.31 -14.14
CA ASP A 6 -7.67 -7.70 -13.12
C ASP A 6 -8.09 -6.45 -12.33
N GLY A 7 -9.34 -6.04 -12.51
CA GLY A 7 -9.93 -4.84 -11.95
C GLY A 7 -10.63 -5.02 -10.60
N SER A 8 -10.47 -6.17 -9.94
CA SER A 8 -11.07 -6.46 -8.61
C SER A 8 -10.69 -5.40 -7.56
N PHE A 9 -9.52 -4.72 -7.72
CA PHE A 9 -9.05 -3.64 -6.86
C PHE A 9 -9.93 -2.37 -6.87
N LEU A 10 -10.82 -2.24 -7.84
CA LEU A 10 -11.77 -1.10 -7.89
C LEU A 10 -12.92 -1.25 -6.88
N TYR A 11 -13.05 -2.41 -6.24
CA TYR A 11 -14.07 -2.71 -5.25
C TYR A 11 -13.52 -2.72 -3.83
N GLY A 12 -14.40 -2.39 -2.87
CA GLY A 12 -14.12 -2.47 -1.45
C GLY A 12 -13.17 -1.41 -0.90
N HIS A 13 -12.68 -1.64 0.30
CA HIS A 13 -11.83 -0.69 1.01
C HIS A 13 -10.46 -0.54 0.35
N ILE A 14 -10.01 0.71 0.22
CA ILE A 14 -8.70 1.04 -0.36
C ILE A 14 -7.62 0.79 0.70
N LYS A 15 -6.87 -0.30 0.54
CA LYS A 15 -5.62 -0.57 1.27
C LYS A 15 -4.43 -0.28 0.37
N GLY A 16 -3.20 -0.44 0.87
CA GLY A 16 -1.98 -0.14 0.12
C GLY A 16 -1.90 -0.80 -1.25
N VAL A 17 -2.29 -2.07 -1.35
CA VAL A 17 -2.27 -2.86 -2.60
C VAL A 17 -3.28 -2.33 -3.62
N GLN A 18 -4.53 -2.06 -3.19
CA GLN A 18 -5.56 -1.47 -4.04
C GLN A 18 -5.20 -0.04 -4.45
N ARG A 19 -4.59 0.73 -3.55
CA ARG A 19 -4.07 2.07 -3.86
C ARG A 19 -3.01 2.02 -4.94
N TYR A 20 -2.06 1.09 -4.83
CA TYR A 20 -1.07 0.84 -5.88
C TYR A 20 -1.73 0.60 -7.23
N ALA A 21 -2.62 -0.39 -7.32
CA ALA A 21 -3.27 -0.76 -8.56
C ALA A 21 -4.07 0.39 -9.19
N ARG A 22 -4.82 1.15 -8.37
CA ARG A 22 -5.58 2.34 -8.82
C ARG A 22 -4.68 3.43 -9.37
N GLN A 23 -3.58 3.73 -8.69
CA GLN A 23 -2.67 4.79 -9.13
C GLN A 23 -1.85 4.36 -10.35
N ILE A 24 -1.37 3.12 -10.36
CA ILE A 24 -0.67 2.57 -11.53
C ILE A 24 -1.55 2.59 -12.77
N THR A 25 -2.80 2.13 -12.69
CA THR A 25 -3.68 2.11 -13.88
C THR A 25 -4.02 3.50 -14.36
N LYS A 26 -4.22 4.47 -13.45
CA LYS A 26 -4.45 5.87 -13.80
C LYS A 26 -3.26 6.49 -14.54
N GLU A 27 -2.05 6.27 -14.06
CA GLU A 27 -0.85 6.78 -14.72
C GLU A 27 -0.53 5.98 -16.01
N LEU A 28 -0.76 4.67 -16.00
CA LEU A 28 -0.53 3.79 -17.14
C LEU A 28 -1.39 4.19 -18.34
N ASP A 29 -2.61 4.68 -18.14
CA ASP A 29 -3.51 5.13 -19.19
C ASP A 29 -2.84 6.17 -20.09
N LYS A 30 -2.02 7.06 -19.55
CA LYS A 30 -1.29 8.08 -20.29
C LYS A 30 -0.29 7.50 -21.30
N TYR A 31 0.25 6.33 -21.01
CA TYR A 31 1.22 5.64 -21.84
C TYR A 31 0.60 4.73 -22.90
N MET A 32 -0.74 4.58 -22.90
CA MET A 32 -1.43 3.65 -23.81
C MET A 32 -1.93 4.26 -25.12
N ALA A 33 -1.84 5.60 -25.28
CA ALA A 33 -2.38 6.31 -26.44
C ALA A 33 -1.88 5.78 -27.80
N ASP A 34 -0.57 5.51 -27.92
CA ASP A 34 0.08 5.16 -29.18
C ASP A 34 0.64 3.73 -29.19
N LYS A 35 0.12 2.84 -28.33
CA LYS A 35 0.60 1.48 -28.24
C LYS A 35 -0.01 0.56 -29.32
N PRO A 36 0.78 -0.37 -29.89
CA PRO A 36 0.28 -1.32 -30.90
C PRO A 36 -0.55 -2.45 -30.30
N TYR A 37 -0.99 -2.33 -29.06
CA TYR A 37 -1.80 -3.30 -28.33
C TYR A 37 -2.91 -2.61 -27.54
N GLU A 38 -3.99 -3.35 -27.30
CA GLU A 38 -5.11 -2.87 -26.48
C GLU A 38 -4.90 -3.23 -25.01
N VAL A 39 -5.39 -2.35 -24.11
CA VAL A 39 -5.43 -2.61 -22.68
C VAL A 39 -6.87 -2.46 -22.18
N GLU A 40 -7.32 -3.45 -21.43
CA GLU A 40 -8.63 -3.44 -20.77
C GLU A 40 -8.45 -3.65 -19.25
N ILE A 41 -9.35 -3.07 -18.47
CA ILE A 41 -9.56 -3.42 -17.06
C ILE A 41 -10.86 -4.20 -16.99
N ALA A 42 -10.78 -5.49 -16.69
CA ALA A 42 -11.96 -6.33 -16.49
C ALA A 42 -12.41 -6.25 -15.02
N VAL A 43 -13.68 -5.91 -14.82
CA VAL A 43 -14.28 -5.74 -13.49
C VAL A 43 -15.47 -6.67 -13.31
N PRO A 44 -15.73 -7.20 -12.11
CA PRO A 44 -16.94 -7.97 -11.83
C PRO A 44 -18.21 -7.11 -11.94
N GLU A 45 -19.35 -7.75 -12.14
CA GLU A 45 -20.66 -7.11 -12.15
C GLU A 45 -21.03 -6.62 -10.74
N ILE A 46 -21.76 -5.52 -10.66
CA ILE A 46 -22.01 -4.81 -9.42
C ILE A 46 -23.48 -4.93 -9.04
N ASP A 47 -23.71 -5.32 -7.78
CA ASP A 47 -25.05 -5.49 -7.23
C ASP A 47 -25.64 -4.21 -6.58
N SER A 48 -24.91 -3.10 -6.50
CA SER A 48 -25.38 -1.88 -5.82
C SER A 48 -25.26 -0.63 -6.69
N GLU A 49 -26.25 0.29 -6.58
CA GLU A 49 -26.28 1.56 -7.30
C GLU A 49 -25.03 2.43 -7.03
N GLY A 50 -24.54 2.45 -5.77
CA GLY A 50 -23.35 3.23 -5.39
C GLY A 50 -22.09 2.79 -6.11
N THR A 51 -21.88 1.49 -6.23
CA THR A 51 -20.70 0.94 -6.92
C THR A 51 -20.80 1.13 -8.44
N SER A 52 -22.01 1.11 -9.00
CA SER A 52 -22.25 1.44 -10.42
C SER A 52 -21.85 2.88 -10.73
N ALA A 53 -22.18 3.84 -9.85
CA ALA A 53 -21.79 5.24 -9.99
C ALA A 53 -20.25 5.39 -9.90
N GLU A 54 -19.60 4.68 -8.98
CA GLU A 54 -18.15 4.67 -8.83
C GLU A 54 -17.45 4.13 -10.09
N ILE A 55 -17.90 3.00 -10.66
CA ILE A 55 -17.31 2.48 -11.91
C ILE A 55 -17.59 3.39 -13.11
N ASN A 56 -18.76 3.99 -13.19
CA ASN A 56 -19.01 4.97 -14.23
C ASN A 56 -18.12 6.20 -14.09
N SER A 57 -17.81 6.63 -12.85
CA SER A 57 -16.79 7.63 -12.59
C SER A 57 -15.41 7.16 -13.09
N TYR A 58 -15.00 5.91 -12.84
CA TYR A 58 -13.73 5.39 -13.38
C TYR A 58 -13.70 5.36 -14.91
N LYS A 59 -14.80 5.02 -15.58
CA LYS A 59 -14.86 5.04 -17.05
C LYS A 59 -14.54 6.42 -17.63
N THR A 60 -14.86 7.49 -16.92
CA THR A 60 -14.53 8.86 -17.35
C THR A 60 -13.09 9.27 -17.06
N HIS A 61 -12.35 8.49 -16.25
CA HIS A 61 -10.97 8.78 -15.88
C HIS A 61 -9.93 8.13 -16.81
N TYR A 62 -10.36 7.15 -17.65
CA TYR A 62 -9.48 6.49 -18.60
C TYR A 62 -9.82 6.91 -20.01
N ASN A 63 -8.80 7.33 -20.77
CA ASN A 63 -8.94 7.74 -22.17
C ASN A 63 -8.55 6.62 -23.14
N ASN A 64 -7.58 5.79 -22.73
CA ASN A 64 -6.93 4.80 -23.59
C ASN A 64 -7.19 3.36 -23.08
N ILE A 65 -7.44 3.17 -21.80
CA ILE A 65 -7.75 1.88 -21.21
C ILE A 65 -9.28 1.71 -21.11
N LYS A 66 -9.82 0.62 -21.64
CA LYS A 66 -11.26 0.33 -21.61
C LYS A 66 -11.63 -0.44 -20.35
N ILE A 67 -12.75 -0.08 -19.70
CA ILE A 67 -13.33 -0.89 -18.62
C ILE A 67 -14.38 -1.82 -19.21
N VAL A 68 -14.24 -3.13 -18.91
CA VAL A 68 -15.15 -4.19 -19.33
C VAL A 68 -15.76 -4.84 -18.10
N ILE A 69 -17.09 -4.90 -18.06
CA ILE A 69 -17.84 -5.54 -16.97
C ILE A 69 -18.08 -6.99 -17.33
N LEU A 70 -17.67 -7.91 -16.47
CA LEU A 70 -17.88 -9.35 -16.61
C LEU A 70 -18.88 -9.84 -15.57
N ALA A 71 -19.75 -10.77 -15.97
CA ALA A 71 -20.75 -11.35 -15.08
C ALA A 71 -20.14 -11.99 -13.83
N GLY A 72 -20.88 -11.92 -12.72
CA GLY A 72 -20.52 -12.51 -11.44
C GLY A 72 -19.97 -11.50 -10.42
N LYS A 73 -20.13 -11.89 -9.13
CA LYS A 73 -19.73 -11.05 -7.98
C LYS A 73 -18.23 -11.05 -7.79
N SER A 74 -17.69 -9.90 -7.29
CA SER A 74 -16.30 -9.79 -6.87
C SER A 74 -15.92 -10.90 -5.87
N GLY A 75 -14.68 -11.36 -5.99
CA GLY A 75 -14.08 -12.32 -5.07
C GLY A 75 -13.30 -13.41 -5.79
N ARG A 76 -12.69 -14.27 -4.97
CA ARG A 76 -11.73 -15.30 -5.43
C ARG A 76 -12.26 -16.17 -6.59
N MET A 77 -13.52 -16.58 -6.54
CA MET A 77 -14.10 -17.40 -7.61
C MET A 77 -14.17 -16.66 -8.95
N TRP A 78 -14.49 -15.37 -8.92
CA TRP A 78 -14.50 -14.53 -10.11
C TRP A 78 -13.09 -14.40 -10.70
N GLU A 79 -12.10 -14.10 -9.89
CA GLU A 79 -10.68 -13.97 -10.30
C GLU A 79 -10.14 -15.29 -10.87
N GLN A 80 -10.46 -16.41 -10.23
CA GLN A 80 -9.95 -17.72 -10.66
C GLN A 80 -10.61 -18.22 -11.95
N PHE A 81 -11.91 -17.97 -12.16
CA PHE A 81 -12.66 -18.59 -13.26
C PHE A 81 -13.19 -17.58 -14.27
N THR A 82 -13.94 -16.56 -13.87
CA THR A 82 -14.58 -15.62 -14.81
C THR A 82 -13.55 -14.77 -15.52
N PHE A 83 -12.67 -14.14 -14.75
CA PHE A 83 -11.58 -13.32 -15.29
C PHE A 83 -10.67 -14.16 -16.20
N GLN A 84 -10.20 -15.32 -15.71
CA GLN A 84 -9.30 -16.17 -16.50
C GLN A 84 -9.92 -16.70 -17.79
N ARG A 85 -11.19 -17.10 -17.76
CA ARG A 85 -11.91 -17.51 -18.99
C ARG A 85 -12.03 -16.37 -19.99
N TYR A 86 -12.26 -15.15 -19.51
CA TYR A 86 -12.30 -13.99 -20.39
C TYR A 86 -10.94 -13.73 -21.03
N VAL A 87 -9.87 -13.75 -20.25
CA VAL A 87 -8.48 -13.63 -20.75
C VAL A 87 -8.20 -14.69 -21.82
N ASP A 88 -8.50 -15.95 -21.56
CA ASP A 88 -8.29 -17.07 -22.50
C ASP A 88 -9.12 -16.88 -23.79
N LYS A 89 -10.37 -16.47 -23.67
CA LYS A 89 -11.27 -16.20 -24.84
C LYS A 89 -10.74 -15.07 -25.72
N GLN A 90 -10.21 -14.03 -25.10
CA GLN A 90 -9.62 -12.89 -25.80
C GLN A 90 -8.20 -13.17 -26.34
N LYS A 91 -7.61 -14.32 -26.01
CA LYS A 91 -6.18 -14.64 -26.28
C LYS A 91 -5.25 -13.56 -25.76
N ALA A 92 -5.58 -12.97 -24.63
CA ALA A 92 -4.89 -11.84 -24.02
C ALA A 92 -3.86 -12.30 -22.98
N LYS A 93 -2.99 -11.35 -22.58
CA LYS A 93 -2.11 -11.53 -21.41
C LYS A 93 -2.74 -10.86 -20.19
N PRO A 94 -2.93 -11.58 -19.07
CA PRO A 94 -3.42 -10.99 -17.85
C PRO A 94 -2.35 -10.10 -17.18
N VAL A 95 -2.81 -9.04 -16.51
CA VAL A 95 -1.98 -8.18 -15.66
C VAL A 95 -2.60 -8.13 -14.27
N TYR A 96 -1.87 -8.65 -13.30
CA TYR A 96 -2.28 -8.67 -11.89
C TYR A 96 -1.47 -7.61 -11.13
N LEU A 97 -2.13 -6.57 -10.66
CA LEU A 97 -1.51 -5.47 -9.91
C LEU A 97 -1.66 -5.62 -8.39
N CYS A 98 -2.47 -6.58 -7.95
CA CYS A 98 -2.61 -7.01 -6.57
C CYS A 98 -1.93 -8.37 -6.35
N ASN A 99 -1.91 -8.84 -5.10
CA ASN A 99 -1.25 -10.10 -4.76
C ASN A 99 -1.99 -11.36 -5.24
N GLU A 100 -3.23 -11.22 -5.68
CA GLU A 100 -4.05 -12.33 -6.21
C GLU A 100 -3.69 -12.59 -7.66
N VAL A 101 -3.58 -13.90 -8.01
CA VAL A 101 -3.41 -14.37 -9.39
C VAL A 101 -4.25 -15.63 -9.62
N SER A 102 -4.69 -15.85 -10.85
CA SER A 102 -5.37 -17.10 -11.19
C SER A 102 -4.40 -18.29 -11.20
N LEU A 103 -4.78 -19.36 -10.53
CA LEU A 103 -4.07 -20.65 -10.60
C LEU A 103 -4.06 -21.25 -12.02
N PHE A 104 -4.95 -20.77 -12.89
CA PHE A 104 -5.07 -21.20 -14.27
C PHE A 104 -4.34 -20.32 -15.27
N MET A 105 -3.67 -19.24 -14.81
CA MET A 105 -2.87 -18.37 -15.67
C MET A 105 -1.80 -19.14 -16.44
N LYS A 106 -1.54 -18.74 -17.68
CA LYS A 106 -0.54 -19.40 -18.57
C LYS A 106 0.67 -18.50 -18.82
N ASN A 107 0.46 -17.21 -18.78
CA ASN A 107 1.44 -16.14 -19.03
C ASN A 107 0.95 -14.86 -18.33
N GLY A 108 1.59 -13.73 -18.57
CA GLY A 108 1.16 -12.41 -18.13
C GLY A 108 2.12 -11.74 -17.16
N ILE A 109 1.72 -10.62 -16.60
CA ILE A 109 2.51 -9.78 -15.71
C ILE A 109 1.89 -9.84 -14.30
N VAL A 110 2.71 -10.11 -13.30
CA VAL A 110 2.24 -10.29 -11.91
C VAL A 110 2.99 -9.36 -10.97
N THR A 111 2.25 -8.62 -10.15
CA THR A 111 2.83 -7.84 -9.04
C THR A 111 2.77 -8.64 -7.75
N VAL A 112 3.92 -8.82 -7.11
CA VAL A 112 4.10 -9.42 -5.79
C VAL A 112 4.64 -8.34 -4.86
N HIS A 113 3.77 -7.79 -4.01
CA HIS A 113 4.15 -6.66 -3.13
C HIS A 113 5.11 -7.08 -2.02
N ASP A 114 4.84 -8.23 -1.40
CA ASP A 114 5.66 -8.83 -0.36
C ASP A 114 5.40 -10.34 -0.26
N ILE A 115 6.18 -10.99 0.59
CA ILE A 115 6.03 -12.41 0.91
C ILE A 115 5.93 -12.66 2.42
N ALA A 116 5.35 -11.72 3.17
CA ALA A 116 5.21 -11.79 4.63
C ALA A 116 4.65 -13.13 5.13
N PHE A 117 3.64 -13.67 4.44
CA PHE A 117 3.03 -14.95 4.81
C PHE A 117 4.02 -16.13 4.79
N LYS A 118 5.14 -16.02 4.10
CA LYS A 118 6.20 -17.04 4.06
C LYS A 118 7.31 -16.76 5.05
N THR A 119 7.78 -15.52 5.14
CA THR A 119 8.94 -15.13 5.94
C THR A 119 8.57 -14.78 7.39
N HIS A 120 7.33 -14.36 7.64
CA HIS A 120 6.82 -13.91 8.94
C HIS A 120 5.52 -14.62 9.32
N LYS A 121 5.60 -15.92 9.51
CA LYS A 121 4.44 -16.77 9.86
C LYS A 121 3.78 -16.36 11.17
N GLU A 122 4.52 -15.69 12.05
CA GLU A 122 4.03 -15.15 13.32
C GLU A 122 2.94 -14.11 13.15
N PHE A 123 2.79 -13.50 11.98
CA PHE A 123 1.70 -12.54 11.68
C PHE A 123 0.38 -13.22 11.31
N PHE A 124 0.40 -14.53 11.08
CA PHE A 124 -0.72 -15.33 10.58
C PHE A 124 -1.02 -16.46 11.57
N ARG A 125 -1.63 -16.12 12.72
CA ARG A 125 -1.89 -17.06 13.82
C ARG A 125 -3.37 -17.31 14.09
N GLU A 126 -4.27 -16.64 13.37
CA GLU A 126 -5.71 -16.82 13.58
C GLU A 126 -6.19 -18.16 13.01
N PRO A 127 -7.22 -18.78 13.64
CA PRO A 127 -7.84 -19.97 13.10
C PRO A 127 -8.35 -19.74 11.66
N GLY A 128 -7.82 -20.48 10.70
CA GLY A 128 -8.19 -20.33 9.28
C GLY A 128 -7.09 -19.68 8.42
N ASP A 129 -6.12 -18.97 8.99
CA ASP A 129 -5.00 -18.38 8.23
C ASP A 129 -4.24 -19.41 7.41
N TRP A 130 -4.20 -20.66 7.83
CA TRP A 130 -3.50 -21.72 7.12
C TRP A 130 -4.06 -21.98 5.70
N HIS A 131 -5.39 -21.87 5.52
CA HIS A 131 -6.01 -21.98 4.20
C HIS A 131 -5.56 -20.83 3.29
N GLU A 132 -5.55 -19.62 3.84
CA GLU A 132 -5.11 -18.42 3.13
C GLU A 132 -3.62 -18.51 2.77
N ILE A 133 -2.78 -18.92 3.71
CA ILE A 133 -1.34 -19.15 3.48
C ILE A 133 -1.12 -20.20 2.39
N LEU A 134 -1.83 -21.33 2.46
CA LEU A 134 -1.70 -22.39 1.46
C LEU A 134 -2.12 -21.91 0.08
N PHE A 135 -3.24 -21.20 0.00
CA PHE A 135 -3.73 -20.66 -1.28
C PHE A 135 -2.75 -19.63 -1.86
N ARG A 136 -2.27 -18.68 -1.07
CA ARG A 136 -1.23 -17.71 -1.48
C ARG A 136 0.05 -18.39 -1.94
N LYS A 137 0.48 -19.42 -1.22
CA LYS A 137 1.65 -20.21 -1.62
C LYS A 137 1.46 -20.84 -3.00
N LEU A 138 0.30 -21.43 -3.27
CA LEU A 138 -0.01 -22.03 -4.57
C LEU A 138 -0.07 -20.97 -5.68
N MET A 139 -0.71 -19.83 -5.42
CA MET A 139 -0.76 -18.71 -6.37
C MET A 139 0.63 -18.20 -6.72
N TYR A 140 1.52 -18.01 -5.73
CA TYR A 140 2.85 -17.50 -5.98
C TYR A 140 3.75 -18.52 -6.70
N LEU A 141 3.66 -19.81 -6.35
CA LEU A 141 4.34 -20.85 -7.11
C LEU A 141 3.88 -20.86 -8.58
N LYS A 142 2.57 -20.65 -8.81
CA LYS A 142 2.01 -20.54 -10.16
C LYS A 142 2.50 -19.29 -10.87
N ALA A 143 2.50 -18.13 -10.20
CA ALA A 143 2.98 -16.87 -10.73
C ALA A 143 4.45 -16.98 -11.17
N PHE A 144 5.33 -17.44 -10.27
CA PHE A 144 6.76 -17.57 -10.57
C PHE A 144 7.06 -18.56 -11.69
N LYS A 145 6.23 -19.60 -11.84
CA LYS A 145 6.37 -20.57 -12.94
C LYS A 145 5.87 -20.02 -14.27
N SER A 146 4.74 -19.28 -14.29
CA SER A 146 3.99 -19.01 -15.52
C SER A 146 4.05 -17.55 -16.00
N ALA A 147 4.31 -16.56 -15.12
CA ALA A 147 4.36 -15.17 -15.54
C ALA A 147 5.47 -14.91 -16.58
N ASP A 148 5.24 -13.96 -17.47
CA ASP A 148 6.27 -13.44 -18.38
C ASP A 148 7.25 -12.54 -17.61
N ALA A 149 6.70 -11.67 -16.73
CA ALA A 149 7.48 -10.83 -15.83
C ALA A 149 6.84 -10.74 -14.44
N ILE A 150 7.67 -10.48 -13.44
CA ILE A 150 7.26 -10.25 -12.06
C ILE A 150 7.60 -8.81 -11.68
N ILE A 151 6.64 -8.10 -11.13
CA ILE A 151 6.82 -6.77 -10.57
C ILE A 151 6.83 -6.86 -9.06
N THR A 152 7.65 -6.05 -8.41
CA THR A 152 7.62 -5.86 -6.96
C THR A 152 7.84 -4.39 -6.60
N VAL A 153 7.67 -4.03 -5.33
CA VAL A 153 7.60 -2.62 -4.93
C VAL A 153 8.90 -2.06 -4.32
N SER A 154 9.88 -2.93 -4.02
CA SER A 154 11.19 -2.51 -3.48
C SER A 154 12.30 -3.51 -3.83
N GLY A 155 13.54 -3.08 -3.73
CA GLY A 155 14.72 -3.95 -3.85
C GLY A 155 14.76 -5.00 -2.74
N PHE A 156 14.31 -4.62 -1.54
CA PHE A 156 14.15 -5.53 -0.41
C PHE A 156 13.18 -6.67 -0.75
N SER A 157 11.95 -6.35 -1.21
CA SER A 157 10.97 -7.37 -1.62
C SER A 157 11.48 -8.22 -2.77
N ARG A 158 12.19 -7.63 -3.75
CA ARG A 158 12.84 -8.37 -4.84
C ARG A 158 13.83 -9.39 -4.29
N LYS A 159 14.69 -8.98 -3.37
CA LYS A 159 15.68 -9.87 -2.74
C LYS A 159 14.99 -11.00 -1.98
N GLU A 160 13.98 -10.69 -1.17
CA GLU A 160 13.21 -11.72 -0.45
C GLU A 160 12.57 -12.74 -1.40
N ILE A 161 12.00 -12.29 -2.52
CA ILE A 161 11.41 -13.18 -3.53
C ILE A 161 12.48 -14.12 -4.09
N ILE A 162 13.64 -13.60 -4.49
CA ILE A 162 14.75 -14.40 -5.06
C ILE A 162 15.28 -15.40 -4.05
N ASP A 163 15.46 -14.99 -2.80
CA ASP A 163 16.02 -15.85 -1.74
C ASP A 163 15.06 -16.97 -1.32
N ASN A 164 13.74 -16.78 -1.50
CA ASN A 164 12.73 -17.66 -0.96
C ASN A 164 11.97 -18.50 -2.00
N TYR A 165 12.06 -18.15 -3.29
CA TYR A 165 11.35 -18.83 -4.36
C TYR A 165 12.25 -19.15 -5.55
N ASN A 166 12.00 -20.29 -6.19
CA ASN A 166 12.52 -20.52 -7.52
C ASN A 166 11.71 -19.69 -8.53
N THR A 167 12.31 -18.61 -9.01
CA THR A 167 11.70 -17.70 -9.97
C THR A 167 11.89 -18.17 -11.43
N HIS A 168 12.48 -19.33 -11.63
CA HIS A 168 12.74 -19.92 -12.96
C HIS A 168 13.46 -18.97 -13.93
N GLY A 169 14.37 -18.13 -13.41
CA GLY A 169 15.10 -17.14 -14.20
C GLY A 169 14.25 -15.96 -14.68
N LYS A 170 13.02 -15.80 -14.18
CA LYS A 170 12.15 -14.67 -14.51
C LYS A 170 12.76 -13.36 -14.08
N GLU A 171 12.56 -12.34 -14.91
CA GLU A 171 12.89 -10.98 -14.56
C GLU A 171 11.98 -10.49 -13.44
N ILE A 172 12.56 -9.92 -12.38
CA ILE A 172 11.83 -9.28 -11.30
C ILE A 172 12.18 -7.79 -11.34
N VAL A 173 11.20 -6.98 -11.71
CA VAL A 173 11.36 -5.54 -11.89
C VAL A 173 10.78 -4.80 -10.69
N VAL A 174 11.50 -3.78 -10.21
CA VAL A 174 11.02 -2.92 -9.13
C VAL A 174 10.25 -1.74 -9.72
N ALA A 175 8.94 -1.69 -9.47
CA ALA A 175 8.07 -0.56 -9.74
C ALA A 175 7.43 -0.16 -8.40
N GLY A 176 8.07 0.79 -7.71
CA GLY A 176 7.72 1.17 -6.34
C GLY A 176 6.44 1.97 -6.23
N ASN A 177 6.13 2.40 -5.02
CA ASN A 177 4.97 3.26 -4.78
C ASN A 177 5.34 4.75 -4.97
N GLY A 178 4.32 5.57 -5.21
CA GLY A 178 4.39 7.03 -5.22
C GLY A 178 3.52 7.64 -4.12
N TRP A 179 3.48 8.96 -4.07
CA TRP A 179 2.73 9.75 -3.09
C TRP A 179 1.71 10.71 -3.70
N GLN A 180 1.73 10.93 -5.02
CA GLN A 180 0.96 11.96 -5.74
C GLN A 180 -0.56 11.78 -5.69
N HIS A 181 -1.04 10.66 -5.17
CA HIS A 181 -2.46 10.45 -4.85
C HIS A 181 -2.91 11.24 -3.61
N PHE A 182 -1.94 11.68 -2.81
CA PHE A 182 -2.19 12.41 -1.58
C PHE A 182 -2.23 13.91 -1.89
N ASP A 183 -3.44 14.44 -2.12
CA ASP A 183 -3.63 15.85 -2.47
C ASP A 183 -3.29 16.76 -1.28
N VAL A 184 -2.09 17.30 -1.29
CA VAL A 184 -1.56 18.15 -0.22
C VAL A 184 -2.37 19.44 0.01
N ASN A 185 -3.23 19.84 -0.94
CA ASN A 185 -4.03 21.04 -0.85
C ASN A 185 -5.43 20.80 -0.23
N SER A 186 -5.90 19.57 -0.21
CA SER A 186 -7.22 19.21 0.32
C SER A 186 -7.13 18.82 1.79
N ILE A 187 -7.12 19.82 2.69
CA ILE A 187 -6.95 19.66 4.14
C ILE A 187 -8.23 20.09 4.86
N ASP A 188 -8.71 19.27 5.81
CA ASP A 188 -9.81 19.58 6.68
C ASP A 188 -9.35 19.67 8.14
N GLU A 189 -9.23 20.89 8.62
CA GLU A 189 -8.75 21.18 9.97
C GLU A 189 -9.84 21.05 11.05
N SER A 190 -11.10 20.78 10.70
CA SER A 190 -12.21 20.62 11.65
C SER A 190 -11.98 19.51 12.68
N ILE A 191 -11.08 18.58 12.37
CA ILE A 191 -10.65 17.52 13.30
C ILE A 191 -10.05 18.10 14.59
N PHE A 192 -9.38 19.25 14.52
CA PHE A 192 -8.81 19.91 15.69
C PHE A 192 -9.90 20.55 16.57
N ASP A 193 -10.98 21.06 15.98
CA ASP A 193 -12.09 21.60 16.75
C ASP A 193 -12.82 20.47 17.51
N LYS A 194 -13.04 19.33 16.84
CA LYS A 194 -13.65 18.14 17.43
C LYS A 194 -12.87 17.60 18.64
N TYR A 195 -11.55 17.74 18.64
CA TYR A 195 -10.65 17.23 19.70
C TYR A 195 -9.86 18.34 20.39
N ALA A 196 -10.35 19.58 20.41
CA ALA A 196 -9.63 20.79 20.86
C ALA A 196 -9.05 20.69 22.28
N SER A 197 -9.74 19.97 23.20
CA SER A 197 -9.27 19.75 24.56
C SER A 197 -8.09 18.76 24.67
N ARG A 198 -7.85 17.93 23.66
CA ARG A 198 -6.90 16.82 23.71
C ARG A 198 -5.81 16.87 22.64
N ILE A 199 -6.07 17.47 21.48
CA ILE A 199 -5.12 17.53 20.36
C ILE A 199 -4.75 18.98 20.07
N LYS A 200 -3.45 19.31 20.22
CA LYS A 200 -2.90 20.64 19.89
C LYS A 200 -1.91 20.50 18.75
N ARG A 201 -2.02 21.39 17.72
CA ARG A 201 -1.10 21.41 16.57
C ARG A 201 0.35 21.43 17.03
N HIS A 202 1.19 20.62 16.39
CA HIS A 202 2.63 20.45 16.65
C HIS A 202 2.99 19.97 18.08
N LYS A 203 2.01 19.35 18.80
CA LYS A 203 2.22 18.85 20.18
C LYS A 203 1.82 17.38 20.33
N TYR A 204 1.68 16.63 19.25
CA TYR A 204 1.34 15.22 19.29
C TYR A 204 2.12 14.40 18.27
N TYR A 205 2.34 13.16 18.57
CA TYR A 205 2.79 12.14 17.64
C TYR A 205 1.59 11.49 16.97
N LEU A 206 1.66 11.25 15.67
CA LEU A 206 0.60 10.61 14.91
C LEU A 206 0.98 9.17 14.55
N TYR A 207 0.05 8.25 14.76
CA TYR A 207 0.14 6.87 14.29
C TYR A 207 -1.13 6.49 13.53
N MET A 208 -0.96 5.89 12.35
CA MET A 208 -2.08 5.35 11.57
C MET A 208 -2.29 3.88 11.95
N ALA A 209 -3.37 3.61 12.67
CA ALA A 209 -3.63 2.30 13.26
C ALA A 209 -4.01 1.25 12.21
N SER A 210 -3.45 0.07 12.40
CA SER A 210 -3.86 -1.17 11.78
C SER A 210 -3.75 -2.28 12.82
N LEU A 211 -4.64 -3.27 12.79
CA LEU A 211 -4.55 -4.45 13.64
C LEU A 211 -3.52 -5.46 13.12
N ALA A 212 -2.92 -5.23 11.95
CA ALA A 212 -1.90 -6.10 11.41
C ALA A 212 -0.67 -6.11 12.36
N PRO A 213 -0.20 -7.29 12.81
CA PRO A 213 0.85 -7.41 13.82
C PRO A 213 2.15 -6.70 13.44
N ASN A 214 2.49 -6.68 12.14
CA ASN A 214 3.67 -6.00 11.64
C ASN A 214 3.66 -4.47 11.83
N LYS A 215 2.48 -3.84 12.01
CA LYS A 215 2.37 -2.39 12.23
C LYS A 215 2.75 -1.97 13.65
N ASN A 216 2.83 -2.93 14.57
CA ASN A 216 3.43 -2.76 15.90
C ASN A 216 2.76 -1.69 16.79
N LEU A 217 1.43 -1.68 16.84
CA LEU A 217 0.67 -0.79 17.73
C LEU A 217 1.15 -0.89 19.19
N ASN A 218 1.56 -2.08 19.63
CA ASN A 218 2.07 -2.30 20.99
C ASN A 218 3.31 -1.45 21.32
N TRP A 219 4.18 -1.19 20.34
CA TRP A 219 5.31 -0.29 20.52
C TRP A 219 4.84 1.13 20.87
N ILE A 220 3.83 1.64 20.13
CA ILE A 220 3.23 2.97 20.37
C ILE A 220 2.63 3.06 21.78
N LEU A 221 1.83 2.06 22.17
CA LEU A 221 1.17 2.05 23.49
C LEU A 221 2.17 1.94 24.64
N ASN A 222 3.23 1.16 24.46
CA ASN A 222 4.28 1.05 25.47
C ASN A 222 5.13 2.32 25.55
N ASN A 223 5.47 2.95 24.42
CA ASN A 223 6.16 4.25 24.43
C ASN A 223 5.28 5.32 25.11
N ALA A 224 3.97 5.35 24.82
CA ALA A 224 3.03 6.27 25.48
C ALA A 224 2.93 6.07 27.00
N LYS A 225 3.04 4.83 27.50
CA LYS A 225 3.08 4.55 28.94
C LYS A 225 4.35 5.09 29.61
N LEU A 226 5.48 4.99 28.91
CA LEU A 226 6.79 5.41 29.41
C LEU A 226 6.97 6.93 29.35
N HIS A 227 6.24 7.60 28.44
CA HIS A 227 6.31 9.05 28.20
C HIS A 227 4.94 9.73 28.37
N PRO A 228 4.39 9.79 29.60
CA PRO A 228 3.04 10.32 29.88
C PRO A 228 2.91 11.83 29.59
N GLU A 229 4.01 12.55 29.48
CA GLU A 229 4.08 13.97 29.09
C GLU A 229 3.80 14.22 27.61
N SER A 230 3.96 13.19 26.76
CA SER A 230 3.76 13.28 25.31
C SER A 230 2.35 12.85 24.90
N THR A 231 1.77 13.51 23.91
CA THR A 231 0.44 13.15 23.37
C THR A 231 0.58 12.28 22.12
N TYR A 232 -0.18 11.19 22.08
CA TYR A 232 -0.24 10.26 20.96
C TYR A 232 -1.64 10.27 20.34
N VAL A 233 -1.73 10.58 19.06
CA VAL A 233 -2.98 10.50 18.27
C VAL A 233 -2.94 9.23 17.45
N ILE A 234 -3.92 8.38 17.63
CA ILE A 234 -4.07 7.12 16.91
C ILE A 234 -5.31 7.21 16.02
N ALA A 235 -5.11 7.26 14.71
CA ALA A 235 -6.17 7.29 13.70
C ALA A 235 -6.28 5.93 12.98
N GLY A 236 -7.49 5.47 12.69
CA GLY A 236 -7.74 4.23 11.93
C GLY A 236 -9.03 3.53 12.34
N GLU A 237 -9.69 2.93 11.38
CA GLU A 237 -10.98 2.27 11.56
C GLU A 237 -10.89 0.99 12.41
N SER A 238 -9.75 0.32 12.38
CA SER A 238 -9.54 -1.01 12.95
C SER A 238 -9.30 -1.03 14.47
N LEU A 239 -9.54 0.06 15.19
CA LEU A 239 -9.21 0.13 16.63
C LEU A 239 -10.14 -0.69 17.55
N GLY A 240 -11.23 -1.27 17.01
CA GLY A 240 -12.14 -2.12 17.79
C GLY A 240 -12.62 -1.48 19.10
N ASP A 241 -12.51 -2.22 20.20
CA ASP A 241 -12.75 -1.70 21.56
C ASP A 241 -11.60 -0.76 21.98
N ARG A 242 -11.87 0.54 21.97
CA ARG A 242 -10.92 1.60 22.34
C ARG A 242 -10.68 1.72 23.85
N SER A 243 -11.49 1.08 24.67
CA SER A 243 -11.47 1.24 26.13
C SER A 243 -10.11 0.92 26.76
N GLY A 244 -9.38 -0.04 26.17
CA GLY A 244 -8.02 -0.38 26.60
C GLY A 244 -6.95 0.67 26.20
N ILE A 245 -7.13 1.33 25.07
CA ILE A 245 -6.23 2.34 24.54
C ILE A 245 -6.45 3.68 25.27
N GLU A 246 -7.71 4.07 25.47
CA GLU A 246 -8.11 5.33 26.11
C GLU A 246 -7.82 5.38 27.62
N LYS A 247 -7.51 4.24 28.26
CA LYS A 247 -7.02 4.20 29.65
C LYS A 247 -5.68 4.94 29.83
N LEU A 248 -4.92 5.11 28.75
CA LEU A 248 -3.74 5.96 28.76
C LEU A 248 -4.21 7.40 28.55
N GLY A 249 -4.13 8.24 29.57
CA GLY A 249 -4.61 9.62 29.52
C GLY A 249 -3.99 10.50 28.42
N ASN A 250 -2.82 10.13 27.95
CA ASN A 250 -2.04 10.80 26.89
C ASN A 250 -2.24 10.21 25.48
N VAL A 251 -3.13 9.22 25.32
CA VAL A 251 -3.46 8.62 24.03
C VAL A 251 -4.86 9.06 23.59
N VAL A 252 -4.99 9.57 22.38
CA VAL A 252 -6.25 10.00 21.75
C VAL A 252 -6.56 9.08 20.58
N ALA A 253 -7.45 8.13 20.77
CA ALA A 253 -7.92 7.21 19.72
C ALA A 253 -9.10 7.84 18.96
N ILE A 254 -8.85 8.41 17.79
CA ILE A 254 -9.88 9.13 17.01
C ILE A 254 -10.73 8.23 16.11
N GLY A 255 -10.29 6.98 15.87
CA GLY A 255 -10.97 6.05 14.96
C GLY A 255 -10.81 6.44 13.50
N TYR A 256 -11.84 6.18 12.71
CA TYR A 256 -11.86 6.58 11.30
C TYR A 256 -11.76 8.11 11.17
N ALA A 257 -10.85 8.54 10.33
CA ALA A 257 -10.72 9.92 9.90
C ALA A 257 -10.77 9.96 8.37
N ARG A 258 -11.43 10.96 7.79
CA ARG A 258 -11.47 11.18 6.34
C ARG A 258 -10.08 11.52 5.83
N ASP A 259 -9.79 11.24 4.56
CA ASP A 259 -8.46 11.51 3.98
C ASP A 259 -8.04 12.99 4.16
N SER A 260 -8.97 13.94 4.07
CA SER A 260 -8.70 15.37 4.31
C SER A 260 -8.33 15.67 5.78
N GLU A 261 -8.96 14.98 6.73
CA GLU A 261 -8.63 15.08 8.16
C GLU A 261 -7.27 14.41 8.48
N VAL A 262 -6.99 13.28 7.83
CA VAL A 262 -5.67 12.60 7.94
C VAL A 262 -4.55 13.51 7.45
N ARG A 263 -4.77 14.22 6.33
CA ARG A 263 -3.81 15.22 5.83
C ARG A 263 -3.58 16.35 6.83
N ALA A 264 -4.63 16.86 7.47
CA ALA A 264 -4.48 17.86 8.54
C ALA A 264 -3.67 17.29 9.72
N LEU A 265 -3.98 16.07 10.15
CA LEU A 265 -3.24 15.42 11.24
C LEU A 265 -1.77 15.18 10.89
N MET A 266 -1.45 14.76 9.67
CA MET A 266 -0.06 14.61 9.22
C MET A 266 0.67 15.94 9.15
N LYS A 267 0.06 16.98 8.58
CA LYS A 267 0.66 18.32 8.46
C LYS A 267 1.03 18.94 9.82
N TYR A 268 0.20 18.72 10.81
CA TYR A 268 0.33 19.39 12.10
C TYR A 268 0.77 18.46 13.24
N CYS A 269 1.20 17.24 12.95
CA CYS A 269 1.84 16.42 13.97
C CYS A 269 3.28 16.91 14.26
N LYS A 270 3.80 16.56 15.43
CA LYS A 270 5.20 16.75 15.77
C LYS A 270 6.07 15.76 15.00
N ALA A 271 5.62 14.50 14.95
CA ALA A 271 6.17 13.47 14.07
C ALA A 271 5.13 12.40 13.76
N PHE A 272 5.29 11.76 12.62
CA PHE A 272 4.56 10.57 12.24
C PHE A 272 5.33 9.31 12.64
N LEU A 273 4.71 8.45 13.44
CA LEU A 273 5.34 7.25 13.97
C LEU A 273 4.94 6.01 13.15
N PHE A 274 5.95 5.24 12.74
CA PHE A 274 5.72 4.02 11.96
C PHE A 274 6.73 2.92 12.36
N PRO A 275 6.63 2.38 13.59
CA PRO A 275 7.56 1.40 14.12
C PRO A 275 7.29 -0.03 13.60
N SER A 276 6.94 -0.15 12.31
CA SER A 276 6.64 -1.43 11.67
C SER A 276 7.83 -2.37 11.74
N THR A 277 7.55 -3.66 11.95
CA THR A 277 8.57 -4.72 12.00
C THR A 277 8.82 -5.38 10.66
N TYR A 278 7.91 -5.19 9.71
CA TYR A 278 8.01 -5.68 8.34
C TYR A 278 7.13 -4.87 7.39
N GLU A 279 7.64 -4.56 6.20
CA GLU A 279 6.93 -3.88 5.11
C GLU A 279 7.44 -4.36 3.75
N GLY A 280 6.61 -4.24 2.72
CA GLY A 280 7.05 -4.32 1.33
C GLY A 280 7.59 -2.98 0.82
N PHE A 281 7.05 -1.84 1.34
CA PHE A 281 7.44 -0.49 0.97
C PHE A 281 7.22 0.52 2.11
N GLY A 282 5.97 0.65 2.61
CA GLY A 282 5.61 1.63 3.62
C GLY A 282 5.08 2.94 3.01
N ILE A 283 3.86 2.96 2.46
CA ILE A 283 3.24 4.16 1.87
C ILE A 283 2.96 5.27 2.90
N PRO A 284 2.39 5.01 4.09
CA PRO A 284 1.99 6.07 5.01
C PRO A 284 3.11 7.05 5.43
N PRO A 285 4.35 6.61 5.66
CA PRO A 285 5.44 7.58 5.90
C PRO A 285 5.73 8.49 4.70
N MET A 286 5.53 8.03 3.46
CA MET A 286 5.69 8.85 2.26
C MET A 286 4.59 9.93 2.20
N GLU A 287 3.36 9.57 2.55
CA GLU A 287 2.24 10.49 2.70
C GLU A 287 2.51 11.54 3.79
N ALA A 288 3.12 11.14 4.92
CA ALA A 288 3.50 12.06 5.99
C ALA A 288 4.62 13.02 5.55
N LEU A 289 5.65 12.52 4.85
CA LEU A 289 6.72 13.36 4.31
C LEU A 289 6.20 14.41 3.34
N CYS A 290 5.28 14.08 2.43
CA CYS A 290 4.76 15.05 1.47
C CYS A 290 3.90 16.14 2.15
N MET A 291 3.40 15.87 3.38
CA MET A 291 2.73 16.86 4.22
C MET A 291 3.69 17.69 5.08
N GLY A 292 4.99 17.44 5.00
CA GLY A 292 6.03 18.14 5.77
C GLY A 292 6.20 17.62 7.19
N ALA A 293 5.70 16.42 7.52
CA ALA A 293 5.90 15.81 8.83
C ALA A 293 7.30 15.19 8.96
N GLU A 294 7.92 15.31 10.11
CA GLU A 294 9.03 14.45 10.49
C GLU A 294 8.52 13.01 10.66
N ILE A 295 9.32 12.01 10.27
CA ILE A 295 8.95 10.62 10.34
C ILE A 295 9.91 9.81 11.21
N VAL A 296 9.33 9.00 12.12
CA VAL A 296 10.07 8.07 12.97
C VAL A 296 9.67 6.65 12.58
N LEU A 297 10.62 5.91 12.05
CA LEU A 297 10.39 4.63 11.40
C LEU A 297 11.03 3.48 12.17
N GLY A 298 10.48 2.29 12.03
CA GLY A 298 11.14 1.07 12.49
C GLY A 298 12.46 0.85 11.77
N ASP A 299 13.49 0.45 12.52
CA ASP A 299 14.82 0.12 12.01
C ASP A 299 14.77 -1.23 11.27
N ILE A 300 14.27 -1.21 10.04
CA ILE A 300 14.15 -2.39 9.15
C ILE A 300 14.68 -2.06 7.74
N PRO A 301 15.24 -3.07 7.03
CA PRO A 301 15.97 -2.86 5.78
C PRO A 301 15.19 -2.09 4.71
N VAL A 302 13.92 -2.42 4.50
CA VAL A 302 13.11 -1.77 3.47
C VAL A 302 12.88 -0.29 3.75
N LEU A 303 12.68 0.11 5.00
CA LEU A 303 12.48 1.52 5.35
C LEU A 303 13.77 2.32 5.18
N HIS A 304 14.94 1.72 5.45
CA HIS A 304 16.22 2.32 5.11
C HIS A 304 16.43 2.45 3.60
N GLU A 305 16.03 1.45 2.82
CA GLU A 305 16.11 1.51 1.35
C GLU A 305 15.33 2.69 0.80
N ILE A 306 14.08 2.87 1.26
CA ILE A 306 13.13 3.85 0.71
C ILE A 306 13.41 5.26 1.26
N TYR A 307 13.57 5.40 2.59
CA TYR A 307 13.59 6.71 3.25
C TYR A 307 15.00 7.24 3.55
N LYS A 308 16.00 6.38 3.56
CA LYS A 308 17.42 6.77 3.72
C LYS A 308 17.58 7.75 4.89
N ASN A 309 18.14 8.92 4.61
CA ASN A 309 18.39 9.99 5.60
C ASN A 309 17.19 10.95 5.78
N ALA A 310 16.03 10.68 5.14
CA ALA A 310 14.82 11.48 5.31
C ALA A 310 13.97 11.02 6.51
N ALA A 311 14.49 10.14 7.36
CA ALA A 311 13.77 9.59 8.50
C ALA A 311 14.70 9.40 9.70
N THR A 312 14.09 9.40 10.87
CA THR A 312 14.70 8.94 12.12
C THR A 312 14.28 7.50 12.38
N TYR A 313 15.19 6.65 12.85
CA TYR A 313 14.93 5.21 13.01
C TYR A 313 14.94 4.79 14.48
N VAL A 314 14.03 3.88 14.83
CA VAL A 314 13.88 3.33 16.18
C VAL A 314 13.88 1.80 16.16
N ASN A 315 14.43 1.19 17.19
CA ASN A 315 14.35 -0.25 17.38
C ASN A 315 12.90 -0.68 17.61
N CYS A 316 12.37 -1.54 16.72
CA CYS A 316 10.99 -2.02 16.76
C CYS A 316 10.63 -2.83 18.02
N HIS A 317 11.63 -3.27 18.80
CA HIS A 317 11.44 -4.08 20.01
C HIS A 317 11.77 -3.31 21.30
N LYS A 318 12.23 -2.06 21.20
CA LYS A 318 12.60 -1.23 22.35
C LYS A 318 11.79 0.08 22.33
N PRO A 319 10.62 0.12 22.95
CA PRO A 319 9.77 1.32 22.98
C PRO A 319 10.22 2.39 23.96
N ASP A 320 11.19 2.11 24.83
CA ASP A 320 11.74 3.08 25.78
C ASP A 320 12.69 4.04 25.06
N VAL A 321 12.10 5.04 24.39
CA VAL A 321 12.82 6.04 23.60
C VAL A 321 12.13 7.39 23.77
N ASN A 322 12.89 8.40 24.18
CA ASN A 322 12.44 9.79 24.13
C ASN A 322 12.49 10.28 22.68
N ILE A 323 11.31 10.37 22.04
CA ILE A 323 11.20 10.73 20.62
C ILE A 323 11.69 12.17 20.39
N ASP A 324 11.45 13.10 21.32
CA ASP A 324 11.87 14.49 21.19
C ASP A 324 13.38 14.61 21.13
N GLU A 325 14.08 13.98 22.06
CA GLU A 325 15.54 13.95 22.08
C GLU A 325 16.12 13.29 20.81
N LEU A 326 15.42 12.25 20.32
CA LEU A 326 15.84 11.55 19.12
C LEU A 326 15.71 12.42 17.87
N LEU A 327 14.64 13.19 17.73
CA LEU A 327 14.41 14.13 16.62
C LEU A 327 15.39 15.31 16.67
N GLU A 328 15.66 15.85 17.88
CA GLU A 328 16.65 16.92 18.06
C GLU A 328 18.06 16.48 17.66
N LYS A 329 18.42 15.23 17.97
CA LYS A 329 19.73 14.65 17.64
C LYS A 329 19.87 14.33 16.16
N ASN A 330 18.80 13.88 15.51
CA ASN A 330 18.82 13.38 14.13
C ASN A 330 18.02 14.32 13.20
N LYS A 331 18.46 15.58 13.09
CA LYS A 331 17.79 16.54 12.21
C LYS A 331 17.85 16.09 10.76
N VAL A 332 16.67 15.91 10.16
CA VAL A 332 16.50 15.59 8.76
C VAL A 332 16.59 16.87 7.94
N SER A 333 17.34 16.85 6.83
CA SER A 333 17.43 18.00 5.93
C SER A 333 16.29 17.98 4.91
N ASP A 334 15.86 19.16 4.46
CA ASP A 334 14.87 19.31 3.38
C ASP A 334 15.36 18.65 2.10
N GLU A 335 16.66 18.68 1.82
CA GLU A 335 17.27 18.01 0.67
C GLU A 335 17.04 16.48 0.72
N ALA A 336 17.22 15.86 1.89
CA ALA A 336 16.97 14.43 2.05
C ALA A 336 15.50 14.08 1.79
N VAL A 337 14.57 14.90 2.30
CA VAL A 337 13.12 14.73 2.07
C VAL A 337 12.80 14.86 0.58
N GLN A 338 13.26 15.94 -0.07
CA GLN A 338 13.02 16.17 -1.49
C GLN A 338 13.63 15.07 -2.37
N ASN A 339 14.76 14.53 -1.98
CA ASN A 339 15.40 13.41 -2.67
C ASN A 339 14.53 12.14 -2.63
N VAL A 340 13.90 11.84 -1.49
CA VAL A 340 12.97 10.73 -1.36
C VAL A 340 11.72 10.96 -2.21
N LEU A 341 11.07 12.13 -2.08
CA LEU A 341 9.82 12.44 -2.79
C LEU A 341 10.00 12.46 -4.31
N SER A 342 11.11 13.03 -4.82
CA SER A 342 11.38 13.09 -6.26
C SER A 342 11.71 11.75 -6.90
N ASN A 343 12.28 10.81 -6.12
CA ASN A 343 12.62 9.48 -6.61
C ASN A 343 11.44 8.49 -6.62
N HIS A 344 10.30 8.85 -6.00
CA HIS A 344 9.15 7.98 -5.86
C HIS A 344 7.89 8.62 -6.46
N SER A 345 7.45 8.12 -7.60
CA SER A 345 6.22 8.58 -8.25
C SER A 345 5.45 7.44 -8.90
N TRP A 346 4.13 7.57 -8.93
CA TRP A 346 3.26 6.64 -9.64
C TRP A 346 3.52 6.65 -11.14
N ASP A 347 3.80 7.81 -11.72
CA ASP A 347 4.14 7.99 -13.13
C ASP A 347 5.38 7.16 -13.51
N ARG A 348 6.47 7.29 -12.73
CA ARG A 348 7.69 6.49 -12.94
C ARG A 348 7.41 4.99 -12.91
N SER A 349 6.61 4.54 -11.97
CA SER A 349 6.28 3.12 -11.83
C SER A 349 5.39 2.62 -12.96
N ALA A 350 4.43 3.43 -13.40
CA ALA A 350 3.60 3.14 -14.57
C ALA A 350 4.44 3.10 -15.86
N HIS A 351 5.40 4.01 -16.02
CA HIS A 351 6.35 3.98 -17.15
C HIS A 351 7.16 2.69 -17.20
N ILE A 352 7.66 2.23 -16.05
CA ILE A 352 8.37 0.95 -15.95
C ILE A 352 7.46 -0.22 -16.38
N ILE A 353 6.20 -0.22 -15.91
CA ILE A 353 5.23 -1.26 -16.26
C ILE A 353 4.87 -1.22 -17.75
N ALA A 354 4.70 -0.03 -18.33
CA ALA A 354 4.48 0.13 -19.75
C ALA A 354 5.65 -0.45 -20.58
N GLY A 355 6.90 -0.20 -20.16
CA GLY A 355 8.08 -0.79 -20.77
C GLY A 355 8.13 -2.33 -20.70
N ILE A 356 7.64 -2.92 -19.57
CA ILE A 356 7.49 -4.37 -19.49
C ILE A 356 6.41 -4.85 -20.46
N MET A 357 5.28 -4.16 -20.56
CA MET A 357 4.22 -4.51 -21.50
C MET A 357 4.72 -4.44 -22.94
N ASP A 358 5.49 -3.43 -23.31
CA ASP A 358 6.11 -3.30 -24.62
C ASP A 358 7.00 -4.50 -24.94
N LYS A 359 7.91 -4.85 -24.01
CA LYS A 359 8.85 -5.97 -24.16
C LYS A 359 8.16 -7.32 -24.43
N TYR A 360 6.99 -7.52 -23.84
CA TYR A 360 6.25 -8.78 -23.97
C TYR A 360 5.04 -8.68 -24.92
N ALA A 361 4.88 -7.57 -25.62
CA ALA A 361 3.87 -7.41 -26.69
C ALA A 361 4.31 -8.00 -28.03
N GLU A 362 5.61 -8.20 -28.20
CA GLU A 362 6.19 -8.87 -29.37
C GLU A 362 5.97 -10.39 -29.28
#